data_868a096c50baf1c281232a4e31635010
#
_entry.id   868a096c50baf1c281232a4e31635010
#
_cell.length_a   1.000
_cell.length_b   1.000
_cell.length_c   1.000
_cell.angle_alpha   90.00
_cell.angle_beta   90.00
_cell.angle_gamma   90.00
#
_symmetry.space_group_name_H-M   'P 1'
#
loop_
_entity.id
_entity.type
_entity.pdbx_description
1 polymer ?
#
loop_
_entity_poly.entity_id
_entity_poly.type
_entity_poly.pdbx_seq_one_letter_code
_entity_poly.pdbx_strand_id
1 'polypeptide(L)'
;TDKVLKVMRSFNSNPFTIPQGVSQVPSKAFQFSESKIKELVTKQKTLTKEIQNITKKKRAEILSIHEKAYIAKEILESLRKPGGTRSFSVIQGYIPAKMEKQFKSATGEWMSVVENIEDTKLSAQVPVLMQNPKFARTFEVITESQGIPKHGESDPTPMIAIMWPIFYGLMFADVGHGLLLMGLGLIFKLKGQGNLSRWGMLIAISGAAAAIAGVGQGEAFGFHIHYFEPFGTLLHEGGALYPISWIVGVISVAELTFDQVITILKVSLFLGIVHLLWAFALRIRKLAKDGHKLTVFTEAIPNVTLYGGIVVIMMCAIGSGYDVMNMYAWYHTEPVPWVTVFLGEWAQVWIISRIAIIITIASIVIMMIGGIMHNKRHPEEGGSMVNVIIEVLLGKSIECLAHTI
;
A
#
# COMPACT_ATOMS: atom_id res chain seq x y z
N THR A 1 20.29 52.42 45.24
CA THR A 1 19.74 51.14 44.69
C THR A 1 19.71 51.13 43.15
N ASP A 2 19.34 52.22 42.47
CA ASP A 2 19.24 52.25 40.99
C ASP A 2 20.56 52.11 40.26
N LYS A 3 21.66 52.64 40.82
CA LYS A 3 23.02 52.50 40.23
C LYS A 3 23.47 51.07 40.21
N VAL A 4 23.20 50.29 41.27
CA VAL A 4 23.55 48.86 41.38
C VAL A 4 22.76 48.07 40.38
N LEU A 5 21.46 48.31 40.24
CA LEU A 5 20.59 47.65 39.26
C LEU A 5 20.99 47.96 37.79
N LYS A 6 21.44 49.17 37.50
CA LYS A 6 22.01 49.52 36.18
C LYS A 6 23.27 48.73 35.87
N VAL A 7 24.19 48.62 36.84
CA VAL A 7 25.45 47.84 36.68
C VAL A 7 25.10 46.35 36.53
N MET A 8 24.18 45.79 37.29
CA MET A 8 23.78 44.40 37.13
C MET A 8 23.12 44.11 35.79
N ARG A 9 22.33 45.02 35.26
CA ARG A 9 21.74 44.86 33.91
C ARG A 9 22.79 44.86 32.80
N SER A 10 23.91 45.62 32.97
CA SER A 10 25.02 45.59 31.98
C SER A 10 25.76 44.23 31.94
N PHE A 11 25.62 43.42 32.96
CA PHE A 11 26.14 42.03 33.02
C PHE A 11 25.08 40.98 32.64
N ASN A 12 24.02 41.34 31.92
CA ASN A 12 22.94 40.44 31.44
C ASN A 12 22.23 39.68 32.58
N SER A 13 22.20 40.25 33.81
CA SER A 13 21.47 39.66 34.92
C SER A 13 19.99 39.99 34.85
N ASN A 14 19.15 38.95 34.79
CA ASN A 14 17.71 39.09 34.85
C ASN A 14 17.22 39.09 36.32
N PRO A 15 16.38 40.04 36.72
CA PRO A 15 15.80 40.01 38.07
C PRO A 15 14.87 38.78 38.20
N PHE A 16 15.20 37.91 39.13
CA PHE A 16 14.36 36.76 39.48
C PHE A 16 13.47 37.15 40.66
N THR A 17 12.16 37.17 40.45
CA THR A 17 11.17 37.38 41.49
C THR A 17 10.88 36.05 42.21
N ILE A 18 11.22 35.96 43.48
CA ILE A 18 10.93 34.78 44.27
C ILE A 18 9.40 34.73 44.51
N PRO A 19 8.73 33.60 44.17
CA PRO A 19 7.29 33.45 44.41
C PRO A 19 6.91 33.62 45.90
N GLN A 20 5.71 34.15 46.14
CA GLN A 20 5.21 34.29 47.51
C GLN A 20 5.14 32.92 48.22
N GLY A 21 5.64 32.87 49.45
CA GLY A 21 5.71 31.64 50.24
C GLY A 21 7.02 30.86 50.19
N VAL A 22 8.00 31.30 49.36
CA VAL A 22 9.33 30.70 49.28
C VAL A 22 10.33 31.54 50.07
N SER A 23 11.19 30.94 50.90
CA SER A 23 12.24 31.62 51.68
C SER A 23 13.22 32.34 50.79
N GLN A 24 13.62 33.55 51.16
CA GLN A 24 14.67 34.30 50.47
C GLN A 24 16.07 33.70 50.62
N VAL A 25 16.25 32.75 51.55
CA VAL A 25 17.52 32.03 51.76
C VAL A 25 17.59 30.85 50.79
N PRO A 26 18.57 30.80 49.85
CA PRO A 26 18.61 29.78 48.76
C PRO A 26 18.55 28.34 49.28
N SER A 27 19.25 27.99 50.35
CA SER A 27 19.25 26.64 50.92
C SER A 27 17.86 26.21 51.45
N LYS A 28 17.13 27.12 52.12
CA LYS A 28 15.76 26.87 52.62
C LYS A 28 14.75 26.83 51.46
N ALA A 29 14.92 27.67 50.46
CA ALA A 29 14.12 27.65 49.25
C ALA A 29 14.25 26.34 48.50
N PHE A 30 15.48 25.82 48.38
CA PHE A 30 15.76 24.55 47.73
C PHE A 30 15.08 23.37 48.47
N GLN A 31 15.28 23.28 49.80
CA GLN A 31 14.63 22.25 50.63
C GLN A 31 13.11 22.30 50.54
N PHE A 32 12.53 23.51 50.59
CA PHE A 32 11.06 23.70 50.45
C PHE A 32 10.59 23.22 49.05
N SER A 33 11.29 23.60 48.01
CA SER A 33 10.95 23.20 46.65
C SER A 33 11.05 21.68 46.47
N GLU A 34 12.10 21.06 47.00
CA GLU A 34 12.31 19.60 46.94
C GLU A 34 11.22 18.85 47.71
N SER A 35 10.84 19.32 48.91
CA SER A 35 9.74 18.73 49.69
C SER A 35 8.41 18.87 48.96
N LYS A 36 8.17 20.02 48.32
CA LYS A 36 6.94 20.27 47.58
C LYS A 36 6.86 19.44 46.31
N ILE A 37 7.94 19.23 45.60
CA ILE A 37 8.02 18.33 44.44
C ILE A 37 7.71 16.89 44.89
N LYS A 38 8.28 16.41 46.00
CA LYS A 38 8.00 15.07 46.52
C LYS A 38 6.51 14.90 46.90
N GLU A 39 5.94 15.91 47.55
CA GLU A 39 4.49 15.93 47.88
C GLU A 39 3.63 15.85 46.59
N LEU A 40 3.91 16.71 45.61
CA LEU A 40 3.17 16.76 44.35
C LEU A 40 3.31 15.47 43.53
N VAL A 41 4.51 14.89 43.44
CA VAL A 41 4.74 13.60 42.77
C VAL A 41 3.95 12.47 43.47
N THR A 42 3.92 12.47 44.80
CA THR A 42 3.12 11.49 45.56
C THR A 42 1.63 11.66 45.29
N LYS A 43 1.15 12.89 45.32
CA LYS A 43 -0.26 13.21 45.02
C LYS A 43 -0.64 12.85 43.59
N GLN A 44 0.25 13.11 42.60
CA GLN A 44 0.06 12.71 41.24
C GLN A 44 -0.05 11.18 41.10
N LYS A 45 0.82 10.41 41.75
CA LYS A 45 0.75 8.93 41.76
C LYS A 45 -0.56 8.42 42.36
N THR A 46 -1.04 9.04 43.44
CA THR A 46 -2.30 8.65 44.07
C THR A 46 -3.50 8.93 43.18
N LEU A 47 -3.57 10.13 42.61
CA LEU A 47 -4.64 10.51 41.68
C LEU A 47 -4.62 9.63 40.40
N THR A 48 -3.43 9.30 39.88
CA THR A 48 -3.33 8.38 38.74
C THR A 48 -3.87 6.99 39.05
N LYS A 49 -3.59 6.47 40.27
CA LYS A 49 -4.15 5.18 40.73
C LYS A 49 -5.67 5.24 40.90
N GLU A 50 -6.19 6.34 41.45
CA GLU A 50 -7.64 6.55 41.59
C GLU A 50 -8.34 6.60 40.25
N ILE A 51 -7.79 7.34 39.26
CA ILE A 51 -8.29 7.39 37.88
C ILE A 51 -8.28 5.98 37.26
N GLN A 52 -7.20 5.23 37.41
CA GLN A 52 -7.12 3.86 36.89
C GLN A 52 -8.16 2.94 37.54
N ASN A 53 -8.40 3.07 38.84
CA ASN A 53 -9.40 2.28 39.56
C ASN A 53 -10.84 2.64 39.13
N ILE A 54 -11.14 3.92 38.97
CA ILE A 54 -12.44 4.39 38.50
C ILE A 54 -12.64 3.90 37.05
N THR A 55 -11.61 4.04 36.20
CA THR A 55 -11.66 3.58 34.79
C THR A 55 -11.92 2.07 34.74
N LYS A 56 -11.24 1.26 35.55
CA LYS A 56 -11.46 -0.20 35.58
C LYS A 56 -12.87 -0.57 36.05
N LYS A 57 -13.36 0.07 37.09
CA LYS A 57 -14.68 -0.24 37.68
C LYS A 57 -15.85 0.23 36.82
N LYS A 58 -15.72 1.40 36.19
CA LYS A 58 -16.81 2.03 35.45
C LYS A 58 -16.65 2.00 33.94
N ARG A 59 -15.64 1.24 33.40
CA ARG A 59 -15.34 1.19 31.97
C ARG A 59 -16.56 0.82 31.13
N ALA A 60 -17.27 -0.23 31.52
CA ALA A 60 -18.45 -0.69 30.81
C ALA A 60 -19.57 0.35 30.79
N GLU A 61 -19.82 1.01 31.92
CA GLU A 61 -20.84 2.06 32.07
C GLU A 61 -20.48 3.29 31.22
N ILE A 62 -19.22 3.76 31.29
CA ILE A 62 -18.74 4.91 30.53
C ILE A 62 -18.79 4.61 29.00
N LEU A 63 -18.38 3.42 28.58
CA LEU A 63 -18.45 3.02 27.18
C LEU A 63 -19.91 2.95 26.69
N SER A 64 -20.81 2.40 27.49
CA SER A 64 -22.25 2.34 27.16
C SER A 64 -22.86 3.73 27.01
N ILE A 65 -22.53 4.65 27.93
CA ILE A 65 -23.03 6.05 27.89
C ILE A 65 -22.42 6.75 26.64
N HIS A 66 -21.14 6.57 26.38
CA HIS A 66 -20.46 7.14 25.21
C HIS A 66 -21.10 6.63 23.92
N GLU A 67 -21.34 5.32 23.81
CA GLU A 67 -21.97 4.71 22.64
C GLU A 67 -23.40 5.23 22.43
N LYS A 68 -24.21 5.31 23.50
CA LYS A 68 -25.55 5.89 23.42
C LYS A 68 -25.52 7.37 22.99
N ALA A 69 -24.59 8.16 23.55
CA ALA A 69 -24.44 9.56 23.18
C ALA A 69 -23.96 9.72 21.72
N TYR A 70 -23.07 8.85 21.28
CA TYR A 70 -22.60 8.82 19.89
C TYR A 70 -23.73 8.48 18.93
N ILE A 71 -24.50 7.42 19.21
CA ILE A 71 -25.67 7.02 18.41
C ILE A 71 -26.71 8.15 18.37
N ALA A 72 -27.00 8.77 19.51
CA ALA A 72 -27.94 9.90 19.58
C ALA A 72 -27.47 11.09 18.75
N LYS A 73 -26.17 11.40 18.78
CA LYS A 73 -25.57 12.44 17.94
C LYS A 73 -25.70 12.11 16.45
N GLU A 74 -25.36 10.89 16.03
CA GLU A 74 -25.50 10.43 14.64
C GLU A 74 -26.94 10.51 14.16
N ILE A 75 -27.89 10.09 15.00
CA ILE A 75 -29.33 10.21 14.70
C ILE A 75 -29.73 11.67 14.50
N LEU A 76 -29.33 12.57 15.42
CA LEU A 76 -29.62 14.00 15.32
C LEU A 76 -28.98 14.66 14.11
N GLU A 77 -27.75 14.31 13.77
CA GLU A 77 -27.08 14.79 12.56
C GLU A 77 -27.74 14.25 11.28
N SER A 78 -28.18 12.99 11.31
CA SER A 78 -28.94 12.39 10.21
C SER A 78 -30.31 13.04 10.06
N LEU A 79 -31.00 13.38 11.15
CA LEU A 79 -32.26 14.10 11.13
C LEU A 79 -32.14 15.57 10.71
N ARG A 80 -30.95 16.16 10.77
CA ARG A 80 -30.68 17.54 10.34
C ARG A 80 -30.48 17.65 8.82
N LYS A 81 -30.13 16.56 8.13
CA LYS A 81 -29.87 16.51 6.69
C LYS A 81 -31.09 16.28 5.80
N PRO A 82 -32.20 15.68 6.25
CA PRO A 82 -33.36 15.42 5.39
C PRO A 82 -34.12 16.68 5.05
N GLY A 83 -34.58 16.73 3.80
CA GLY A 83 -35.66 17.64 3.42
C GLY A 83 -36.92 17.23 4.18
N GLY A 84 -37.38 18.04 5.11
CA GLY A 84 -38.57 17.77 5.88
C GLY A 84 -39.60 18.88 5.73
N THR A 85 -40.89 18.51 5.71
CA THR A 85 -42.00 19.40 5.97
C THR A 85 -42.37 19.29 7.45
N ARG A 86 -43.33 20.13 7.90
CA ARG A 86 -43.81 20.06 9.30
C ARG A 86 -44.33 18.67 9.74
N SER A 87 -44.76 17.85 8.78
CA SER A 87 -45.43 16.55 9.04
C SER A 87 -44.64 15.34 8.56
N PHE A 88 -43.61 15.51 7.72
CA PHE A 88 -42.85 14.40 7.14
C PHE A 88 -41.34 14.68 7.16
N SER A 89 -40.57 13.67 7.52
CA SER A 89 -39.13 13.65 7.37
C SER A 89 -38.75 12.57 6.37
N VAL A 90 -38.00 12.93 5.34
CA VAL A 90 -37.51 11.99 4.34
C VAL A 90 -36.03 11.73 4.60
N ILE A 91 -35.69 10.48 4.85
CA ILE A 91 -34.29 10.03 5.01
C ILE A 91 -33.92 9.28 3.76
N GLN A 92 -32.87 9.74 3.08
CA GLN A 92 -32.32 9.08 1.92
C GLN A 92 -30.95 8.49 2.28
N GLY A 93 -30.72 7.24 1.90
CA GLY A 93 -29.47 6.55 2.18
C GLY A 93 -29.22 5.41 1.21
N TYR A 94 -28.04 4.82 1.28
CA TYR A 94 -27.65 3.69 0.45
C TYR A 94 -27.56 2.43 1.30
N ILE A 95 -28.05 1.32 0.77
CA ILE A 95 -27.96 0.00 1.39
C ILE A 95 -27.34 -1.00 0.41
N PRO A 96 -26.52 -1.95 0.86
CA PRO A 96 -26.06 -3.04 0.01
C PRO A 96 -27.25 -3.87 -0.48
N ALA A 97 -27.32 -4.21 -1.78
CA ALA A 97 -28.42 -4.98 -2.36
C ALA A 97 -28.68 -6.30 -1.61
N LYS A 98 -27.64 -6.95 -1.05
CA LYS A 98 -27.79 -8.16 -0.23
C LYS A 98 -28.57 -7.94 1.06
N MET A 99 -28.62 -6.72 1.58
CA MET A 99 -29.30 -6.36 2.84
C MET A 99 -30.72 -5.83 2.62
N GLU A 100 -31.21 -5.73 1.37
CA GLU A 100 -32.53 -5.22 1.06
C GLU A 100 -33.66 -5.92 1.85
N LYS A 101 -33.63 -7.27 1.90
CA LYS A 101 -34.65 -8.05 2.63
C LYS A 101 -34.62 -7.75 4.14
N GLN A 102 -33.42 -7.64 4.72
CA GLN A 102 -33.27 -7.31 6.13
C GLN A 102 -33.73 -5.88 6.43
N PHE A 103 -33.40 -4.95 5.55
CA PHE A 103 -33.84 -3.56 5.66
C PHE A 103 -35.37 -3.44 5.59
N LYS A 104 -36.02 -4.07 4.58
CA LYS A 104 -37.47 -4.08 4.46
C LYS A 104 -38.17 -4.72 5.66
N SER A 105 -37.58 -5.77 6.24
CA SER A 105 -38.09 -6.39 7.48
C SER A 105 -37.94 -5.46 8.70
N ALA A 106 -36.83 -4.74 8.80
CA ALA A 106 -36.58 -3.81 9.91
C ALA A 106 -37.41 -2.52 9.82
N THR A 107 -37.77 -2.09 8.60
CA THR A 107 -38.55 -0.87 8.33
C THR A 107 -40.01 -1.15 8.03
N GLY A 108 -40.52 -2.36 8.30
CA GLY A 108 -41.88 -2.81 7.94
C GLY A 108 -43.02 -1.92 8.45
N GLU A 109 -42.82 -1.16 9.53
CA GLU A 109 -43.78 -0.18 10.07
C GLU A 109 -43.63 1.21 9.40
N TRP A 110 -42.61 1.42 8.56
CA TRP A 110 -42.30 2.71 7.95
C TRP A 110 -42.52 2.63 6.42
N MET A 111 -42.92 3.75 5.84
CA MET A 111 -42.99 3.83 4.40
C MET A 111 -41.58 3.90 3.83
N SER A 112 -41.05 2.78 3.34
CA SER A 112 -39.73 2.69 2.73
C SER A 112 -39.84 2.36 1.23
N VAL A 113 -39.18 3.16 0.40
CA VAL A 113 -39.01 2.92 -1.03
C VAL A 113 -37.57 2.52 -1.28
N VAL A 114 -37.33 1.37 -1.89
CA VAL A 114 -36.02 0.87 -2.24
C VAL A 114 -35.92 0.75 -3.73
N GLU A 115 -35.01 1.51 -4.34
CA GLU A 115 -34.76 1.51 -5.77
C GLU A 115 -33.35 1.04 -6.06
N ASN A 116 -33.19 0.24 -7.13
CA ASN A 116 -31.85 -0.16 -7.58
C ASN A 116 -31.19 1.00 -8.33
N ILE A 117 -29.94 1.30 -7.97
CA ILE A 117 -29.16 2.31 -8.67
C ILE A 117 -28.48 1.63 -9.87
N GLU A 118 -29.15 1.67 -11.01
CA GLU A 118 -28.60 1.18 -12.28
C GLU A 118 -27.95 2.29 -13.12
N ASP A 119 -28.18 3.54 -12.75
CA ASP A 119 -27.82 4.69 -13.59
C ASP A 119 -26.36 5.11 -13.38
N THR A 120 -25.57 5.05 -14.45
CA THR A 120 -24.15 5.39 -14.50
C THR A 120 -23.82 6.83 -14.08
N LYS A 121 -24.80 7.75 -14.21
CA LYS A 121 -24.62 9.17 -13.83
C LYS A 121 -24.57 9.39 -12.31
N LEU A 122 -25.25 8.57 -11.53
CA LEU A 122 -25.24 8.60 -10.05
C LEU A 122 -24.12 7.76 -9.46
N SER A 123 -23.50 6.88 -10.25
CA SER A 123 -22.51 5.92 -9.78
C SER A 123 -21.28 6.53 -9.10
N ALA A 124 -20.89 7.75 -9.48
CA ALA A 124 -19.74 8.45 -8.90
C ALA A 124 -19.96 8.92 -7.44
N GLN A 125 -21.24 9.04 -7.00
CA GLN A 125 -21.60 9.52 -5.66
C GLN A 125 -22.04 8.39 -4.71
N VAL A 126 -22.18 7.17 -5.24
CA VAL A 126 -22.61 6.02 -4.45
C VAL A 126 -21.46 5.54 -3.56
N PRO A 127 -21.66 5.44 -2.24
CA PRO A 127 -20.65 4.88 -1.36
C PRO A 127 -20.42 3.40 -1.67
N VAL A 128 -19.18 2.97 -1.66
CA VAL A 128 -18.77 1.59 -1.94
C VAL A 128 -18.46 0.87 -0.62
N LEU A 129 -19.04 -0.31 -0.45
CA LEU A 129 -18.69 -1.22 0.63
C LEU A 129 -17.79 -2.34 0.08
N MET A 130 -16.53 -2.35 0.47
CA MET A 130 -15.61 -3.44 0.13
C MET A 130 -16.02 -4.72 0.87
N GLN A 131 -16.14 -5.83 0.14
CA GLN A 131 -16.45 -7.15 0.69
C GLN A 131 -15.39 -8.15 0.26
N ASN A 132 -14.27 -8.13 0.94
CA ASN A 132 -13.15 -9.01 0.64
C ASN A 132 -13.20 -10.32 1.42
N PRO A 133 -12.66 -11.42 0.85
CA PRO A 133 -12.47 -12.67 1.57
C PRO A 133 -11.57 -12.45 2.80
N LYS A 134 -11.69 -13.33 3.79
CA LYS A 134 -11.03 -13.16 5.09
C LYS A 134 -9.51 -12.93 4.99
N PHE A 135 -8.83 -13.61 4.06
CA PHE A 135 -7.38 -13.47 3.86
C PHE A 135 -7.00 -12.08 3.29
N ALA A 136 -7.82 -11.51 2.43
CA ALA A 136 -7.55 -10.21 1.81
C ALA A 136 -7.96 -9.02 2.68
N ARG A 137 -8.89 -9.22 3.62
CA ARG A 137 -9.44 -8.15 4.45
C ARG A 137 -8.38 -7.35 5.23
N THR A 138 -7.29 -8.01 5.65
CA THR A 138 -6.18 -7.33 6.32
C THR A 138 -5.51 -6.28 5.43
N PHE A 139 -5.51 -6.51 4.13
CA PHE A 139 -4.87 -5.64 3.13
C PHE A 139 -5.77 -4.50 2.65
N GLU A 140 -7.04 -4.46 3.05
CA GLU A 140 -7.93 -3.31 2.80
C GLU A 140 -7.36 -2.00 3.32
N VAL A 141 -6.54 -2.04 4.38
CA VAL A 141 -5.85 -0.87 4.92
C VAL A 141 -4.95 -0.19 3.89
N ILE A 142 -4.30 -0.98 3.02
CA ILE A 142 -3.46 -0.45 1.94
C ILE A 142 -4.35 0.20 0.87
N THR A 143 -5.41 -0.50 0.46
CA THR A 143 -6.38 0.03 -0.51
C THR A 143 -7.03 1.31 -0.01
N GLU A 144 -7.49 1.32 1.25
CA GLU A 144 -8.07 2.51 1.89
C GLU A 144 -7.10 3.70 1.95
N SER A 145 -5.80 3.44 2.14
CA SER A 145 -4.78 4.51 2.18
C SER A 145 -4.56 5.18 0.82
N GLN A 146 -4.79 4.47 -0.27
CA GLN A 146 -4.72 4.98 -1.64
C GLN A 146 -6.04 5.60 -2.11
N GLY A 147 -7.13 5.18 -1.51
CA GLY A 147 -8.49 5.58 -1.85
C GLY A 147 -9.39 4.38 -2.13
N ILE A 148 -10.64 4.47 -1.69
CA ILE A 148 -11.63 3.42 -1.93
C ILE A 148 -12.01 3.39 -3.42
N PRO A 149 -12.04 2.22 -4.08
CA PRO A 149 -12.45 2.10 -5.47
C PRO A 149 -13.85 2.68 -5.69
N LYS A 150 -14.09 3.34 -6.81
CA LYS A 150 -15.39 3.86 -7.16
C LYS A 150 -16.38 2.73 -7.50
N HIS A 151 -17.66 3.03 -7.46
CA HIS A 151 -18.69 2.08 -7.87
C HIS A 151 -18.42 1.57 -9.29
N GLY A 152 -18.45 0.23 -9.47
CA GLY A 152 -18.11 -0.41 -10.75
C GLY A 152 -16.62 -0.64 -10.99
N GLU A 153 -15.72 -0.13 -10.17
CA GLU A 153 -14.30 -0.42 -10.24
C GLU A 153 -13.98 -1.78 -9.61
N SER A 154 -12.94 -2.42 -10.13
CA SER A 154 -12.44 -3.68 -9.57
C SER A 154 -11.65 -3.39 -8.29
N ASP A 155 -11.93 -4.14 -7.23
CA ASP A 155 -11.19 -4.05 -5.98
C ASP A 155 -9.78 -4.66 -6.15
N PRO A 156 -8.69 -3.90 -5.95
CA PRO A 156 -7.33 -4.42 -6.06
C PRO A 156 -6.88 -5.21 -4.83
N THR A 157 -7.63 -5.16 -3.73
CA THR A 157 -7.23 -5.76 -2.44
C THR A 157 -6.88 -7.23 -2.52
N PRO A 158 -7.61 -8.13 -3.23
CA PRO A 158 -7.22 -9.54 -3.32
C PRO A 158 -5.87 -9.75 -4.01
N MET A 159 -5.55 -8.91 -5.00
CA MET A 159 -4.25 -8.95 -5.66
C MET A 159 -3.14 -8.46 -4.75
N ILE A 160 -3.36 -7.35 -4.05
CA ILE A 160 -2.42 -6.83 -3.05
C ILE A 160 -2.15 -7.89 -1.97
N ALA A 161 -3.18 -8.61 -1.52
CA ALA A 161 -3.06 -9.64 -0.50
C ALA A 161 -2.14 -10.81 -0.91
N ILE A 162 -2.00 -11.09 -2.20
CA ILE A 162 -1.10 -12.11 -2.72
C ILE A 162 0.29 -11.52 -2.97
N MET A 163 0.36 -10.39 -3.67
CA MET A 163 1.62 -9.81 -4.12
C MET A 163 2.43 -9.16 -3.00
N TRP A 164 1.76 -8.51 -2.05
CA TRP A 164 2.44 -7.82 -0.95
C TRP A 164 3.36 -8.73 -0.12
N PRO A 165 2.92 -9.89 0.39
CA PRO A 165 3.81 -10.78 1.13
C PRO A 165 4.98 -11.30 0.28
N ILE A 166 4.75 -11.56 -1.00
CA ILE A 166 5.79 -12.04 -1.92
C ILE A 166 6.87 -10.98 -2.09
N PHE A 167 6.49 -9.76 -2.48
CA PHE A 167 7.45 -8.68 -2.66
C PHE A 167 8.16 -8.31 -1.36
N TYR A 168 7.41 -8.23 -0.25
CA TYR A 168 7.99 -7.91 1.04
C TYR A 168 8.98 -8.98 1.50
N GLY A 169 8.62 -10.26 1.34
CA GLY A 169 9.49 -11.38 1.66
C GLY A 169 10.78 -11.37 0.84
N LEU A 170 10.68 -11.17 -0.48
CA LEU A 170 11.85 -11.10 -1.35
C LEU A 170 12.77 -9.90 -1.05
N MET A 171 12.18 -8.77 -0.71
CA MET A 171 12.93 -7.55 -0.41
C MET A 171 13.62 -7.62 0.97
N PHE A 172 13.03 -8.31 1.94
CA PHE A 172 13.45 -8.29 3.35
C PHE A 172 13.76 -9.68 3.88
N ALA A 173 14.31 -10.55 3.07
CA ALA A 173 14.52 -11.97 3.34
C ALA A 173 15.54 -12.24 4.48
N ASP A 174 15.13 -12.05 5.73
CA ASP A 174 15.92 -12.27 6.94
C ASP A 174 15.04 -12.85 8.04
N VAL A 175 15.43 -14.02 8.59
CA VAL A 175 14.65 -14.71 9.64
C VAL A 175 14.55 -13.87 10.90
N GLY A 176 15.66 -13.31 11.37
CA GLY A 176 15.72 -12.59 12.64
C GLY A 176 14.90 -11.30 12.60
N HIS A 177 15.13 -10.47 11.60
CA HIS A 177 14.37 -9.24 11.39
C HIS A 177 12.89 -9.54 11.10
N GLY A 178 12.59 -10.59 10.32
CA GLY A 178 11.23 -11.02 10.04
C GLY A 178 10.46 -11.44 11.29
N LEU A 179 11.07 -12.22 12.18
CA LEU A 179 10.46 -12.62 13.45
C LEU A 179 10.25 -11.45 14.40
N LEU A 180 11.21 -10.52 14.48
CA LEU A 180 11.04 -9.29 15.26
C LEU A 180 9.87 -8.46 14.75
N LEU A 181 9.78 -8.27 13.44
CA LEU A 181 8.71 -7.51 12.82
C LEU A 181 7.35 -8.20 13.01
N MET A 182 7.31 -9.52 12.88
CA MET A 182 6.11 -10.32 13.18
C MET A 182 5.67 -10.16 14.63
N GLY A 183 6.62 -10.24 15.59
CA GLY A 183 6.34 -10.04 17.00
C GLY A 183 5.80 -8.63 17.31
N LEU A 184 6.43 -7.60 16.74
CA LEU A 184 5.97 -6.21 16.87
C LEU A 184 4.57 -6.03 16.29
N GLY A 185 4.32 -6.58 15.11
CA GLY A 185 3.01 -6.56 14.47
C GLY A 185 1.92 -7.24 15.31
N LEU A 186 2.22 -8.38 15.91
CA LEU A 186 1.31 -9.08 16.82
C LEU A 186 1.03 -8.27 18.09
N ILE A 187 2.03 -7.59 18.64
CA ILE A 187 1.84 -6.68 19.78
C ILE A 187 0.87 -5.55 19.40
N PHE A 188 1.05 -4.92 18.24
CA PHE A 188 0.15 -3.89 17.76
C PHE A 188 -1.25 -4.43 17.47
N LYS A 189 -1.36 -5.65 16.96
CA LYS A 189 -2.65 -6.33 16.75
C LYS A 189 -3.39 -6.57 18.06
N LEU A 190 -2.70 -7.04 19.10
CA LEU A 190 -3.31 -7.43 20.36
C LEU A 190 -3.57 -6.25 21.30
N LYS A 191 -2.67 -5.28 21.33
CA LYS A 191 -2.74 -4.12 22.23
C LYS A 191 -3.26 -2.85 21.57
N GLY A 192 -3.17 -2.75 20.25
CA GLY A 192 -3.64 -1.61 19.47
C GLY A 192 -5.16 -1.58 19.36
N GLN A 193 -5.72 -0.40 19.11
CA GLN A 193 -7.14 -0.18 18.86
C GLN A 193 -7.34 0.46 17.47
N GLY A 194 -8.46 0.16 16.83
CA GLY A 194 -8.82 0.74 15.53
C GLY A 194 -7.77 0.46 14.44
N ASN A 195 -7.30 1.50 13.79
CA ASN A 195 -6.34 1.40 12.69
C ASN A 195 -5.01 0.77 13.11
N LEU A 196 -4.50 1.03 14.32
CA LEU A 196 -3.25 0.45 14.78
C LEU A 196 -3.31 -1.08 14.83
N SER A 197 -4.45 -1.65 15.25
CA SER A 197 -4.66 -3.12 15.23
C SER A 197 -4.69 -3.68 13.81
N ARG A 198 -5.26 -2.94 12.84
CA ARG A 198 -5.31 -3.34 11.41
C ARG A 198 -3.90 -3.34 10.80
N TRP A 199 -3.15 -2.24 10.97
CA TRP A 199 -1.74 -2.15 10.55
C TRP A 199 -0.87 -3.20 11.25
N GLY A 200 -1.11 -3.47 12.53
CA GLY A 200 -0.39 -4.49 13.27
C GLY A 200 -0.48 -5.87 12.62
N MET A 201 -1.65 -6.27 12.13
CA MET A 201 -1.79 -7.54 11.42
C MET A 201 -1.06 -7.56 10.07
N LEU A 202 -1.10 -6.44 9.33
CA LEU A 202 -0.33 -6.30 8.07
C LEU A 202 1.17 -6.46 8.32
N ILE A 203 1.70 -5.77 9.33
CA ILE A 203 3.12 -5.85 9.73
C ILE A 203 3.48 -7.27 10.14
N ALA A 204 2.60 -7.96 10.88
CA ALA A 204 2.85 -9.34 11.28
C ALA A 204 2.93 -10.30 10.08
N ILE A 205 2.05 -10.15 9.08
CA ILE A 205 2.09 -10.96 7.85
C ILE A 205 3.35 -10.63 7.05
N SER A 206 3.72 -9.36 6.94
CA SER A 206 4.97 -8.94 6.27
C SER A 206 6.20 -9.54 6.95
N GLY A 207 6.25 -9.51 8.30
CA GLY A 207 7.33 -10.12 9.07
C GLY A 207 7.40 -11.64 8.90
N ALA A 208 6.24 -12.32 8.86
CA ALA A 208 6.18 -13.75 8.59
C ALA A 208 6.71 -14.09 7.18
N ALA A 209 6.32 -13.32 6.17
CA ALA A 209 6.82 -13.49 4.80
C ALA A 209 8.35 -13.27 4.71
N ALA A 210 8.86 -12.23 5.39
CA ALA A 210 10.30 -11.97 5.48
C ALA A 210 11.06 -13.12 6.17
N ALA A 211 10.51 -13.66 7.26
CA ALA A 211 11.11 -14.79 7.96
C ALA A 211 11.14 -16.07 7.09
N ILE A 212 10.05 -16.36 6.36
CA ILE A 212 9.98 -17.52 5.45
C ILE A 212 11.01 -17.37 4.33
N ALA A 213 11.08 -16.18 3.70
CA ALA A 213 12.06 -15.91 2.66
C ALA A 213 13.49 -15.96 3.21
N GLY A 214 13.73 -15.46 4.44
CA GLY A 214 15.01 -15.52 5.13
C GLY A 214 15.48 -16.95 5.41
N VAL A 215 14.56 -17.87 5.74
CA VAL A 215 14.89 -19.30 5.83
C VAL A 215 15.42 -19.81 4.49
N GLY A 216 14.78 -19.41 3.38
CA GLY A 216 15.24 -19.82 2.05
C GLY A 216 16.60 -19.26 1.68
N GLN A 217 16.87 -18.00 2.06
CA GLN A 217 18.18 -17.37 1.84
C GLN A 217 19.25 -17.84 2.86
N GLY A 218 18.83 -18.44 3.96
CA GLY A 218 19.73 -18.87 5.02
C GLY A 218 20.34 -17.68 5.78
N GLU A 219 19.58 -16.58 5.94
CA GLU A 219 20.04 -15.38 6.64
C GLU A 219 19.21 -15.09 7.90
N ALA A 220 19.89 -14.72 8.98
CA ALA A 220 19.27 -14.20 10.19
C ALA A 220 20.12 -13.06 10.78
N PHE A 221 19.52 -11.89 10.97
CA PHE A 221 20.17 -10.67 11.42
C PHE A 221 21.42 -10.28 10.57
N GLY A 222 21.36 -10.55 9.26
CA GLY A 222 22.47 -10.32 8.35
C GLY A 222 23.62 -11.33 8.46
N PHE A 223 23.44 -12.41 9.21
CA PHE A 223 24.40 -13.51 9.29
C PHE A 223 23.91 -14.72 8.51
N HIS A 224 24.81 -15.39 7.79
CA HIS A 224 24.51 -16.62 7.09
C HIS A 224 24.38 -17.79 8.07
N ILE A 225 23.15 -18.28 8.25
CA ILE A 225 22.85 -19.33 9.25
C ILE A 225 23.23 -20.73 8.78
N HIS A 226 23.53 -20.96 7.49
CA HIS A 226 23.99 -22.29 7.05
C HIS A 226 25.41 -22.63 7.51
N TYR A 227 26.16 -21.68 8.02
CA TYR A 227 27.43 -21.99 8.67
C TYR A 227 27.28 -22.48 10.10
N PHE A 228 26.08 -22.40 10.68
CA PHE A 228 25.79 -22.82 12.05
C PHE A 228 24.99 -24.13 12.07
N GLU A 229 25.57 -25.17 12.61
CA GLU A 229 24.83 -26.40 12.93
C GLU A 229 23.84 -26.15 14.09
N PRO A 230 22.59 -26.66 14.05
CA PRO A 230 22.06 -27.66 13.09
C PRO A 230 21.36 -27.05 11.86
N PHE A 231 21.37 -25.72 11.67
CA PHE A 231 20.62 -25.07 10.60
C PHE A 231 21.15 -25.43 9.21
N GLY A 232 22.47 -25.59 9.07
CA GLY A 232 23.08 -26.04 7.82
C GLY A 232 22.48 -27.36 7.33
N THR A 233 22.38 -28.35 8.19
CA THR A 233 21.81 -29.67 7.84
C THR A 233 20.32 -29.62 7.51
N LEU A 234 19.54 -28.70 8.10
CA LEU A 234 18.11 -28.55 7.82
C LEU A 234 17.84 -27.90 6.45
N LEU A 235 18.76 -27.07 5.96
CA LEU A 235 18.64 -26.32 4.72
C LEU A 235 19.22 -27.06 3.49
N HIS A 236 20.09 -28.05 3.70
CA HIS A 236 20.67 -28.89 2.62
C HIS A 236 19.76 -30.02 2.17
N GLU A 237 20.12 -30.69 1.07
CA GLU A 237 19.37 -31.82 0.53
C GLU A 237 19.11 -32.88 1.60
N GLY A 238 17.81 -33.24 1.74
CA GLY A 238 17.33 -34.17 2.79
C GLY A 238 16.94 -33.50 4.10
N GLY A 239 17.21 -32.23 4.30
CA GLY A 239 16.78 -31.46 5.49
C GLY A 239 15.30 -31.04 5.42
N ALA A 240 14.69 -30.87 6.60
CA ALA A 240 13.26 -30.55 6.71
C ALA A 240 12.87 -29.21 6.06
N LEU A 241 13.78 -28.25 5.98
CA LEU A 241 13.57 -26.92 5.41
C LEU A 241 14.07 -26.81 3.95
N TYR A 242 14.64 -27.89 3.40
CA TYR A 242 15.14 -27.93 2.04
C TYR A 242 14.13 -27.52 0.97
N PRO A 243 12.84 -27.92 1.02
CA PRO A 243 11.87 -27.46 0.01
C PRO A 243 11.72 -25.95 -0.03
N ILE A 244 11.78 -25.29 1.13
CA ILE A 244 11.70 -23.83 1.23
C ILE A 244 13.00 -23.21 0.71
N SER A 245 14.16 -23.72 1.14
CA SER A 245 15.46 -23.26 0.68
C SER A 245 15.65 -23.48 -0.83
N TRP A 246 15.13 -24.57 -1.40
CA TRP A 246 15.17 -24.84 -2.84
C TRP A 246 14.32 -23.83 -3.63
N ILE A 247 13.06 -23.59 -3.19
CA ILE A 247 12.15 -22.64 -3.87
C ILE A 247 12.71 -21.21 -3.80
N VAL A 248 13.18 -20.79 -2.62
CA VAL A 248 13.70 -19.46 -2.40
C VAL A 248 15.18 -19.38 -2.77
N GLY A 249 15.92 -20.47 -2.69
CA GLY A 249 17.33 -20.59 -3.02
C GLY A 249 17.64 -20.35 -4.51
N VAL A 250 16.67 -20.56 -5.41
CA VAL A 250 16.76 -20.08 -6.80
C VAL A 250 16.92 -18.54 -6.85
N ILE A 251 16.47 -17.87 -5.77
CA ILE A 251 16.48 -16.41 -5.60
C ILE A 251 17.56 -15.98 -4.59
N SER A 252 18.20 -16.94 -3.91
CA SER A 252 19.12 -16.71 -2.78
C SER A 252 20.44 -16.12 -3.23
N VAL A 253 20.90 -15.11 -2.48
CA VAL A 253 22.23 -14.48 -2.59
C VAL A 253 23.14 -15.05 -1.50
N ALA A 254 23.33 -16.35 -1.47
CA ALA A 254 24.19 -17.01 -0.48
C ALA A 254 25.68 -16.55 -0.56
N GLU A 255 26.09 -16.15 -1.75
CA GLU A 255 27.37 -15.47 -2.00
C GLU A 255 27.08 -14.33 -2.98
N LEU A 256 27.46 -13.08 -2.67
CA LEU A 256 27.27 -11.91 -3.51
C LEU A 256 28.10 -12.00 -4.80
N THR A 257 27.86 -13.03 -5.58
CA THR A 257 28.41 -13.13 -6.94
C THR A 257 27.52 -12.28 -7.87
N PHE A 258 28.17 -11.66 -8.87
CA PHE A 258 27.46 -10.83 -9.86
C PHE A 258 26.30 -11.57 -10.52
N ASP A 259 26.45 -12.85 -10.80
CA ASP A 259 25.43 -13.70 -11.42
C ASP A 259 24.18 -13.88 -10.55
N GLN A 260 24.36 -13.94 -9.24
CA GLN A 260 23.23 -14.06 -8.31
C GLN A 260 22.45 -12.76 -8.18
N VAL A 261 23.12 -11.62 -8.13
CA VAL A 261 22.48 -10.30 -8.18
C VAL A 261 21.64 -10.16 -9.46
N ILE A 262 22.20 -10.54 -10.59
CA ILE A 262 21.48 -10.57 -11.87
C ILE A 262 20.27 -11.51 -11.82
N THR A 263 20.38 -12.65 -11.18
CA THR A 263 19.26 -13.60 -11.05
C THR A 263 18.11 -13.02 -10.23
N ILE A 264 18.39 -12.37 -9.09
CA ILE A 264 17.37 -11.69 -8.29
C ILE A 264 16.71 -10.57 -9.09
N LEU A 265 17.49 -9.77 -9.80
CA LEU A 265 16.97 -8.70 -10.65
C LEU A 265 16.01 -9.26 -11.72
N LYS A 266 16.37 -10.37 -12.37
CA LYS A 266 15.53 -11.06 -13.35
C LYS A 266 14.22 -11.56 -12.73
N VAL A 267 14.27 -12.19 -11.55
CA VAL A 267 13.06 -12.66 -10.85
C VAL A 267 12.18 -11.50 -10.43
N SER A 268 12.74 -10.43 -9.89
CA SER A 268 12.00 -9.22 -9.53
C SER A 268 11.34 -8.58 -10.75
N LEU A 269 12.04 -8.50 -11.87
CA LEU A 269 11.51 -8.02 -13.14
C LEU A 269 10.35 -8.91 -13.61
N PHE A 270 10.50 -10.23 -13.56
CA PHE A 270 9.46 -11.18 -13.97
C PHE A 270 8.19 -11.02 -13.11
N LEU A 271 8.34 -10.92 -11.80
CA LEU A 271 7.21 -10.67 -10.90
C LEU A 271 6.52 -9.33 -11.17
N GLY A 272 7.31 -8.28 -11.46
CA GLY A 272 6.79 -6.98 -11.87
C GLY A 272 5.98 -7.07 -13.17
N ILE A 273 6.49 -7.80 -14.16
CA ILE A 273 5.78 -8.04 -15.44
C ILE A 273 4.43 -8.73 -15.19
N VAL A 274 4.43 -9.81 -14.42
CA VAL A 274 3.19 -10.55 -14.07
C VAL A 274 2.20 -9.64 -13.36
N HIS A 275 2.67 -8.84 -12.41
CA HIS A 275 1.84 -7.89 -11.66
C HIS A 275 1.18 -6.85 -12.57
N LEU A 276 1.95 -6.24 -13.46
CA LEU A 276 1.45 -5.23 -14.40
C LEU A 276 0.51 -5.84 -15.47
N LEU A 277 0.85 -7.01 -16.00
CA LEU A 277 -0.06 -7.71 -16.92
C LEU A 277 -1.41 -8.00 -16.29
N TRP A 278 -1.43 -8.36 -14.99
CA TRP A 278 -2.67 -8.55 -14.25
C TRP A 278 -3.46 -7.24 -14.14
N ALA A 279 -2.79 -6.13 -13.79
CA ALA A 279 -3.43 -4.82 -13.71
C ALA A 279 -4.04 -4.39 -15.05
N PHE A 280 -3.31 -4.59 -16.15
CA PHE A 280 -3.83 -4.35 -17.49
C PHE A 280 -5.03 -5.25 -17.84
N ALA A 281 -4.99 -6.52 -17.48
CA ALA A 281 -6.12 -7.44 -17.71
C ALA A 281 -7.39 -6.97 -16.98
N LEU A 282 -7.27 -6.49 -15.73
CA LEU A 282 -8.37 -5.90 -14.98
C LEU A 282 -8.90 -4.63 -15.64
N ARG A 283 -8.03 -3.76 -16.15
CA ARG A 283 -8.42 -2.55 -16.89
C ARG A 283 -9.18 -2.90 -18.18
N ILE A 284 -8.67 -3.84 -18.98
CA ILE A 284 -9.34 -4.31 -20.20
C ILE A 284 -10.71 -4.88 -19.86
N ARG A 285 -10.80 -5.74 -18.84
CA ARG A 285 -12.08 -6.33 -18.39
C ARG A 285 -13.09 -5.27 -17.97
N LYS A 286 -12.66 -4.24 -17.25
CA LYS A 286 -13.51 -3.11 -16.84
C LYS A 286 -14.04 -2.38 -18.06
N LEU A 287 -13.16 -1.89 -18.93
CA LEU A 287 -13.55 -1.14 -20.14
C LEU A 287 -14.44 -1.94 -21.08
N ALA A 288 -14.21 -3.26 -21.20
CA ALA A 288 -15.06 -4.15 -22.00
C ALA A 288 -16.46 -4.28 -21.37
N LYS A 289 -16.55 -4.39 -20.04
CA LYS A 289 -17.82 -4.47 -19.31
C LYS A 289 -18.62 -3.16 -19.39
N ASP A 290 -17.95 -2.03 -19.33
CA ASP A 290 -18.55 -0.70 -19.41
C ASP A 290 -18.94 -0.31 -20.86
N GLY A 291 -18.71 -1.22 -21.84
CA GLY A 291 -19.10 -1.01 -23.23
C GLY A 291 -18.17 -0.10 -24.03
N HIS A 292 -17.06 0.34 -23.45
CA HIS A 292 -16.08 1.23 -24.11
C HIS A 292 -15.14 0.47 -25.05
N LYS A 293 -15.71 -0.28 -26.00
CA LYS A 293 -14.95 -1.15 -26.93
C LYS A 293 -13.86 -0.39 -27.71
N LEU A 294 -14.17 0.85 -28.14
CA LEU A 294 -13.19 1.65 -28.86
C LEU A 294 -11.96 1.92 -28.01
N THR A 295 -12.13 2.36 -26.77
CA THR A 295 -11.06 2.63 -25.80
C THR A 295 -10.24 1.37 -25.51
N VAL A 296 -10.88 0.20 -25.48
CA VAL A 296 -10.15 -1.07 -25.33
C VAL A 296 -9.14 -1.26 -26.46
N PHE A 297 -9.55 -1.05 -27.72
CA PHE A 297 -8.68 -1.27 -28.88
C PHE A 297 -7.69 -0.12 -29.13
N THR A 298 -8.04 1.11 -28.77
CA THR A 298 -7.20 2.27 -29.08
C THR A 298 -6.28 2.68 -27.91
N GLU A 299 -6.54 2.20 -26.70
CA GLU A 299 -5.77 2.59 -25.53
C GLU A 299 -5.33 1.40 -24.69
N ALA A 300 -6.26 0.53 -24.26
CA ALA A 300 -5.94 -0.50 -23.28
C ALA A 300 -5.04 -1.61 -23.88
N ILE A 301 -5.38 -2.17 -25.03
CA ILE A 301 -4.56 -3.19 -25.71
C ILE A 301 -3.21 -2.61 -26.17
N PRO A 302 -3.15 -1.42 -26.81
CA PRO A 302 -1.87 -0.82 -27.17
C PRO A 302 -0.96 -0.53 -25.97
N ASN A 303 -1.49 -0.17 -24.81
CA ASN A 303 -0.67 -0.02 -23.59
C ASN A 303 -0.03 -1.34 -23.17
N VAL A 304 -0.75 -2.46 -23.24
CA VAL A 304 -0.20 -3.80 -22.93
C VAL A 304 0.90 -4.17 -23.91
N THR A 305 0.66 -3.96 -25.22
CA THR A 305 1.63 -4.31 -26.26
C THR A 305 2.83 -3.37 -26.28
N LEU A 306 2.65 -2.09 -25.93
CA LEU A 306 3.73 -1.14 -25.71
C LEU A 306 4.63 -1.60 -24.56
N TYR A 307 4.03 -1.87 -23.40
CA TYR A 307 4.75 -2.36 -22.23
C TYR A 307 5.48 -3.68 -22.52
N GLY A 308 4.78 -4.67 -23.07
CA GLY A 308 5.35 -5.96 -23.43
C GLY A 308 6.49 -5.83 -24.46
N GLY A 309 6.33 -4.95 -25.44
CA GLY A 309 7.37 -4.66 -26.43
C GLY A 309 8.63 -4.05 -25.80
N ILE A 310 8.48 -3.06 -24.91
CA ILE A 310 9.61 -2.45 -24.19
C ILE A 310 10.32 -3.49 -23.31
N VAL A 311 9.58 -4.31 -22.57
CA VAL A 311 10.14 -5.38 -21.74
C VAL A 311 10.97 -6.37 -22.58
N VAL A 312 10.43 -6.80 -23.71
CA VAL A 312 11.14 -7.72 -24.62
C VAL A 312 12.41 -7.06 -25.19
N ILE A 313 12.35 -5.79 -25.58
CA ILE A 313 13.53 -5.04 -26.06
C ILE A 313 14.59 -4.96 -24.95
N MET A 314 14.19 -4.65 -23.70
CA MET A 314 15.11 -4.62 -22.55
C MET A 314 15.72 -5.99 -22.27
N MET A 315 14.92 -7.07 -22.32
CA MET A 315 15.43 -8.43 -22.15
C MET A 315 16.46 -8.78 -23.22
N CYS A 316 16.22 -8.38 -24.50
CA CYS A 316 17.17 -8.53 -25.59
C CYS A 316 18.44 -7.71 -25.32
N ALA A 317 18.33 -6.49 -24.83
CA ALA A 317 19.48 -5.64 -24.50
C ALA A 317 20.35 -6.25 -23.38
N ILE A 318 19.73 -6.77 -22.33
CA ILE A 318 20.41 -7.45 -21.22
C ILE A 318 21.13 -8.70 -21.73
N GLY A 319 20.49 -9.49 -22.59
CA GLY A 319 21.08 -10.69 -23.19
C GLY A 319 22.25 -10.41 -24.15
N SER A 320 22.28 -9.23 -24.77
CA SER A 320 23.40 -8.80 -25.63
C SER A 320 24.55 -8.12 -24.87
N GLY A 321 24.54 -8.14 -23.52
CA GLY A 321 25.58 -7.53 -22.69
C GLY A 321 25.54 -6.00 -22.66
N TYR A 322 24.35 -5.40 -22.83
CA TYR A 322 24.13 -3.95 -22.92
C TYR A 322 24.83 -3.24 -24.08
N ASP A 323 25.36 -3.99 -25.04
CA ASP A 323 25.96 -3.41 -26.22
C ASP A 323 24.90 -3.16 -27.30
N VAL A 324 24.48 -1.89 -27.41
CA VAL A 324 23.48 -1.45 -28.40
C VAL A 324 23.97 -1.72 -29.85
N MET A 325 25.29 -1.70 -30.10
CA MET A 325 25.85 -2.02 -31.40
C MET A 325 25.77 -3.51 -31.68
N ASN A 326 26.00 -4.37 -30.66
CA ASN A 326 25.77 -5.82 -30.79
C ASN A 326 24.29 -6.16 -30.90
N MET A 327 23.41 -5.40 -30.25
CA MET A 327 21.97 -5.47 -30.48
C MET A 327 21.60 -5.19 -31.95
N TYR A 328 22.39 -4.36 -32.64
CA TYR A 328 22.21 -4.03 -34.07
C TYR A 328 22.93 -4.99 -35.00
N ALA A 329 24.08 -5.54 -34.58
CA ALA A 329 24.90 -6.55 -35.28
C ALA A 329 24.33 -7.98 -35.16
N TRP A 330 23.10 -8.15 -35.25
CA TRP A 330 22.19 -9.24 -34.92
C TRP A 330 22.46 -10.62 -35.50
N TYR A 331 23.59 -10.77 -36.17
CA TYR A 331 23.96 -11.99 -36.88
C TYR A 331 24.71 -13.01 -36.01
N HIS A 332 25.18 -12.63 -34.83
CA HIS A 332 26.10 -13.45 -34.02
C HIS A 332 25.78 -13.51 -32.53
N THR A 333 24.61 -13.01 -32.07
CA THR A 333 24.26 -13.06 -30.66
C THR A 333 23.70 -14.41 -30.30
N GLU A 334 24.22 -14.98 -29.21
CA GLU A 334 23.68 -16.16 -28.56
C GLU A 334 22.24 -15.93 -28.14
N PRO A 335 21.40 -17.00 -28.13
CA PRO A 335 20.02 -16.86 -27.72
C PRO A 335 19.94 -16.32 -26.28
N VAL A 336 19.07 -15.33 -26.04
CA VAL A 336 18.84 -14.79 -24.68
C VAL A 336 18.27 -15.89 -23.81
N PRO A 337 18.95 -16.31 -22.72
CA PRO A 337 18.53 -17.47 -21.92
C PRO A 337 17.07 -17.42 -21.46
N TRP A 338 16.57 -16.23 -21.12
CA TRP A 338 15.19 -16.05 -20.68
C TRP A 338 14.15 -16.16 -21.80
N VAL A 339 14.49 -15.74 -22.97
CA VAL A 339 13.62 -15.87 -24.15
C VAL A 339 13.58 -17.33 -24.60
N THR A 340 14.71 -18.04 -24.51
CA THR A 340 14.77 -19.47 -24.84
C THR A 340 14.00 -20.33 -23.83
N VAL A 341 13.93 -19.96 -22.54
CA VAL A 341 13.11 -20.65 -21.56
C VAL A 341 11.63 -20.62 -21.94
N PHE A 342 11.14 -19.51 -22.49
CA PHE A 342 9.71 -19.35 -22.84
C PHE A 342 9.38 -19.75 -24.28
N LEU A 343 10.29 -19.52 -25.22
CA LEU A 343 10.01 -19.63 -26.65
C LEU A 343 10.82 -20.74 -27.37
N GLY A 344 11.73 -21.40 -26.65
CA GLY A 344 12.58 -22.46 -27.21
C GLY A 344 13.82 -21.95 -27.96
N GLU A 345 14.70 -22.87 -28.36
CA GLU A 345 16.01 -22.58 -28.97
C GLU A 345 15.94 -21.90 -30.37
N TRP A 346 14.77 -21.97 -31.03
CA TRP A 346 14.56 -21.30 -32.32
C TRP A 346 14.36 -19.78 -32.19
N ALA A 347 14.16 -19.29 -30.99
CA ALA A 347 13.91 -17.88 -30.69
C ALA A 347 15.20 -17.06 -30.78
N GLN A 348 15.54 -16.63 -32.01
CA GLN A 348 16.70 -15.79 -32.22
C GLN A 348 16.44 -14.34 -31.82
N VAL A 349 17.35 -13.77 -31.02
CA VAL A 349 17.26 -12.41 -30.47
C VAL A 349 16.92 -11.36 -31.51
N TRP A 350 17.51 -11.47 -32.72
CA TRP A 350 17.31 -10.50 -33.79
C TRP A 350 15.90 -10.50 -34.38
N ILE A 351 15.23 -11.65 -34.44
CA ILE A 351 13.84 -11.73 -34.93
C ILE A 351 12.91 -11.13 -33.87
N ILE A 352 13.11 -11.54 -32.61
CA ILE A 352 12.25 -11.12 -31.46
C ILE A 352 12.37 -9.63 -31.24
N SER A 353 13.59 -9.07 -31.25
CA SER A 353 13.77 -7.63 -31.03
C SER A 353 13.14 -6.80 -32.15
N ARG A 354 13.23 -7.24 -33.42
CA ARG A 354 12.56 -6.57 -34.55
C ARG A 354 11.04 -6.60 -34.40
N ILE A 355 10.49 -7.77 -34.11
CA ILE A 355 9.04 -7.90 -33.86
C ILE A 355 8.62 -7.01 -32.73
N ALA A 356 9.35 -7.00 -31.60
CA ALA A 356 9.07 -6.16 -30.45
C ALA A 356 9.12 -4.67 -30.81
N ILE A 357 10.11 -4.22 -31.56
CA ILE A 357 10.21 -2.82 -32.01
C ILE A 357 9.01 -2.45 -32.90
N ILE A 358 8.64 -3.32 -33.85
CA ILE A 358 7.50 -3.07 -34.74
C ILE A 358 6.22 -2.98 -33.95
N ILE A 359 5.98 -3.90 -32.99
CA ILE A 359 4.82 -3.90 -32.14
C ILE A 359 4.77 -2.63 -31.26
N THR A 360 5.91 -2.24 -30.72
CA THR A 360 6.03 -1.03 -29.88
C THR A 360 5.67 0.23 -30.68
N ILE A 361 6.23 0.38 -31.88
CA ILE A 361 5.92 1.51 -32.77
C ILE A 361 4.45 1.48 -33.21
N ALA A 362 3.92 0.32 -33.60
CA ALA A 362 2.52 0.17 -33.97
C ALA A 362 1.59 0.55 -32.80
N SER A 363 1.93 0.16 -31.56
CA SER A 363 1.17 0.51 -30.37
C SER A 363 1.11 2.02 -30.15
N ILE A 364 2.23 2.72 -30.28
CA ILE A 364 2.30 4.18 -30.17
C ILE A 364 1.41 4.84 -31.25
N VAL A 365 1.49 4.38 -32.49
CA VAL A 365 0.68 4.92 -33.59
C VAL A 365 -0.83 4.71 -33.33
N ILE A 366 -1.22 3.52 -32.88
CA ILE A 366 -2.62 3.23 -32.56
C ILE A 366 -3.12 4.12 -31.42
N MET A 367 -2.32 4.33 -30.38
CA MET A 367 -2.64 5.22 -29.27
C MET A 367 -2.79 6.68 -29.71
N MET A 368 -1.91 7.14 -30.59
CA MET A 368 -2.03 8.49 -31.19
C MET A 368 -3.34 8.65 -31.95
N ILE A 369 -3.68 7.68 -32.82
CA ILE A 369 -4.95 7.68 -33.55
C ILE A 369 -6.14 7.67 -32.59
N GLY A 370 -6.08 6.84 -31.55
CA GLY A 370 -7.11 6.75 -30.50
C GLY A 370 -7.30 8.08 -29.76
N GLY A 371 -6.21 8.73 -29.35
CA GLY A 371 -6.23 10.03 -28.68
C GLY A 371 -6.84 11.14 -29.57
N ILE A 372 -6.47 11.14 -30.87
CA ILE A 372 -7.04 12.08 -31.85
C ILE A 372 -8.54 11.84 -32.04
N MET A 373 -8.96 10.58 -32.10
CA MET A 373 -10.38 10.22 -32.26
C MET A 373 -11.18 10.59 -31.00
N HIS A 374 -10.63 10.37 -29.82
CA HIS A 374 -11.26 10.77 -28.55
C HIS A 374 -11.41 12.28 -28.45
N ASN A 375 -10.38 13.03 -28.76
CA ASN A 375 -10.40 14.51 -28.73
C ASN A 375 -11.43 15.08 -29.74
N LYS A 376 -11.60 14.45 -30.91
CA LYS A 376 -12.65 14.85 -31.86
C LYS A 376 -14.07 14.58 -31.37
N ARG A 377 -14.29 13.56 -30.52
CA ARG A 377 -15.61 13.22 -29.97
C ARG A 377 -15.96 14.06 -28.74
N HIS A 378 -14.95 14.47 -27.97
CA HIS A 378 -15.11 15.22 -26.72
C HIS A 378 -14.24 16.49 -26.75
N PRO A 379 -14.57 17.48 -27.61
CA PRO A 379 -13.76 18.68 -27.77
C PRO A 379 -13.72 19.56 -26.51
N GLU A 380 -14.68 19.37 -25.59
CA GLU A 380 -14.74 20.12 -24.32
C GLU A 380 -13.72 19.61 -23.28
N GLU A 381 -13.29 18.35 -23.39
CA GLU A 381 -12.31 17.72 -22.49
C GLU A 381 -10.90 17.71 -23.09
N GLY A 382 -10.80 17.91 -24.41
CA GLY A 382 -9.56 17.76 -25.19
C GLY A 382 -8.77 19.06 -25.29
N GLY A 383 -7.52 19.02 -24.88
CA GLY A 383 -6.53 20.04 -25.18
C GLY A 383 -6.18 20.07 -26.69
N SER A 384 -5.23 20.95 -27.06
CA SER A 384 -4.68 21.02 -28.43
C SER A 384 -4.23 19.64 -28.92
N MET A 385 -4.39 19.34 -30.22
CA MET A 385 -3.86 18.09 -30.83
C MET A 385 -2.38 17.87 -30.50
N VAL A 386 -1.61 18.94 -30.36
CA VAL A 386 -0.20 18.88 -29.95
C VAL A 386 -0.05 18.31 -28.54
N ASN A 387 -0.95 18.66 -27.62
CA ASN A 387 -0.92 18.09 -26.25
C ASN A 387 -1.21 16.59 -26.24
N VAL A 388 -2.16 16.11 -27.05
CA VAL A 388 -2.43 14.66 -27.20
C VAL A 388 -1.22 13.91 -27.72
N ILE A 389 -0.53 14.46 -28.73
CA ILE A 389 0.68 13.87 -29.29
C ILE A 389 1.81 13.84 -28.24
N ILE A 390 2.00 14.93 -27.51
CA ILE A 390 3.02 15.01 -26.45
C ILE A 390 2.69 14.04 -25.32
N GLU A 391 1.45 13.94 -24.91
CA GLU A 391 1.00 13.03 -23.85
C GLU A 391 1.24 11.56 -24.25
N VAL A 392 0.92 11.17 -25.47
CA VAL A 392 1.14 9.79 -25.94
C VAL A 392 2.62 9.51 -26.14
N LEU A 393 3.38 10.39 -26.82
CA LEU A 393 4.80 10.14 -27.11
C LEU A 393 5.69 10.22 -25.87
N LEU A 394 5.48 11.21 -25.01
CA LEU A 394 6.31 11.41 -23.82
C LEU A 394 5.66 10.82 -22.57
N GLY A 395 4.40 11.15 -22.29
CA GLY A 395 3.73 10.74 -21.08
C GLY A 395 3.61 9.22 -20.99
N LYS A 396 2.98 8.58 -21.97
CA LYS A 396 2.77 7.12 -21.95
C LYS A 396 4.04 6.32 -22.14
N SER A 397 4.98 6.79 -22.95
CA SER A 397 6.27 6.10 -23.15
C SER A 397 7.14 6.20 -21.89
N ILE A 398 7.17 7.36 -21.23
CA ILE A 398 7.90 7.54 -19.96
C ILE A 398 7.24 6.75 -18.83
N GLU A 399 5.91 6.74 -18.76
CA GLU A 399 5.15 5.94 -17.81
C GLU A 399 5.47 4.44 -17.95
N CYS A 400 5.48 3.93 -19.19
CA CYS A 400 5.88 2.55 -19.47
C CYS A 400 7.33 2.25 -19.11
N LEU A 401 8.26 3.16 -19.43
CA LEU A 401 9.67 3.02 -19.04
C LEU A 401 9.83 3.04 -17.53
N ALA A 402 9.17 3.95 -16.82
CA ALA A 402 9.22 4.04 -15.37
C ALA A 402 8.68 2.79 -14.67
N HIS A 403 7.72 2.08 -15.28
CA HIS A 403 7.22 0.81 -14.77
C HIS A 403 8.08 -0.40 -15.16
N THR A 404 9.03 -0.23 -16.07
CA THR A 404 9.88 -1.30 -16.57
C THR A 404 11.26 -1.29 -15.90
N ILE A 405 11.74 -0.12 -15.47
CA ILE A 405 12.97 0.08 -14.69
C ILE A 405 12.68 -0.07 -13.19
#